data_1f0ecfc1bf957115aac86b774ed99e2e
#
_entry.id   1f0ecfc1bf957115aac86b774ed99e2e
#
_cell.length_a   1.000
_cell.length_b   1.000
_cell.length_c   1.000
_cell.angle_alpha   90.00
_cell.angle_beta   90.00
_cell.angle_gamma   90.00
#
_symmetry.space_group_name_H-M   'P 1'
#
loop_
_entity.id
_entity.type
_entity.pdbx_description
1 polymer ?
#
loop_
_entity_poly.entity_id
_entity_poly.type
_entity_poly.pdbx_seq_one_letter_code
_entity_poly.pdbx_strand_id
1 'polypeptide(L)'
;MVGIGVWANADRYQWMPLEDTLRGGAEIAFGRTPKMKIMIAYDGSRNARLALAQTITMFRDLKPVITLVAVAENPRDITSGNEDMFQEEVTDLKKHIAEAMEVCEQEQISAENMLLEGDARKMLLFAAEKKVHPDMLVIARHSHEPDGGFIARSLTYFVDELDYMTFGSVSSFLARRIQCPLLILPSR
;
A
#
# COMPACT_ATOMS: atom_id res chain seq x y z
N MET A 1 33.54 -19.40 -0.23
CA MET A 1 33.69 -18.09 -0.92
C MET A 1 32.30 -17.59 -1.26
N VAL A 2 31.80 -16.59 -0.56
CA VAL A 2 30.46 -16.01 -0.85
C VAL A 2 30.68 -14.96 -1.92
N GLY A 3 30.15 -15.20 -3.12
CA GLY A 3 30.25 -14.25 -4.22
C GLY A 3 29.40 -13.01 -3.92
N ILE A 4 29.99 -11.83 -4.02
CA ILE A 4 29.26 -10.56 -3.97
C ILE A 4 28.81 -10.23 -5.38
N GLY A 5 27.55 -10.01 -5.59
CA GLY A 5 26.96 -9.65 -6.89
C GLY A 5 25.88 -8.55 -6.71
N VAL A 6 25.50 -7.94 -7.79
CA VAL A 6 24.43 -6.94 -7.83
C VAL A 6 23.29 -7.43 -8.71
N TRP A 7 22.06 -7.08 -8.34
CA TRP A 7 20.90 -7.33 -9.16
C TRP A 7 20.77 -6.20 -10.19
N ALA A 8 21.02 -6.52 -11.44
CA ALA A 8 20.83 -5.59 -12.53
C ALA A 8 19.53 -5.92 -13.27
N ASN A 9 18.72 -4.94 -13.50
CA ASN A 9 17.43 -5.09 -14.18
C ASN A 9 17.44 -4.36 -15.52
N ALA A 10 17.06 -5.10 -16.58
CA ALA A 10 16.33 -4.43 -17.63
C ALA A 10 14.93 -5.02 -17.79
N ASP A 11 14.71 -6.32 -17.64
CA ASP A 11 13.36 -6.92 -17.76
C ASP A 11 13.14 -8.17 -16.89
N ARG A 12 14.15 -8.65 -16.20
CA ARG A 12 14.09 -9.77 -15.23
C ARG A 12 15.26 -9.66 -14.28
N TYR A 13 15.02 -9.90 -13.00
CA TYR A 13 16.06 -10.00 -11.97
C TYR A 13 17.05 -11.11 -12.33
N GLN A 14 18.15 -10.75 -12.91
CA GLN A 14 19.25 -11.68 -13.22
C GLN A 14 20.43 -11.33 -12.32
N TRP A 15 20.86 -12.30 -11.51
CA TRP A 15 22.03 -12.14 -10.67
C TRP A 15 23.30 -12.13 -11.56
N MET A 16 24.09 -11.09 -11.44
CA MET A 16 25.37 -10.97 -12.14
C MET A 16 26.51 -10.82 -11.12
N PRO A 17 27.61 -11.57 -11.26
CA PRO A 17 28.80 -11.35 -10.45
C PRO A 17 29.38 -9.96 -10.68
N LEU A 18 29.85 -9.31 -9.62
CA LEU A 18 30.44 -7.96 -9.68
C LEU A 18 31.63 -7.87 -10.66
N GLU A 19 32.36 -8.96 -10.80
CA GLU A 19 33.53 -9.04 -11.69
C GLU A 19 33.17 -8.89 -13.17
N ASP A 20 32.02 -9.38 -13.59
CA ASP A 20 31.55 -9.27 -14.97
C ASP A 20 30.99 -7.87 -15.27
N THR A 21 30.49 -7.18 -14.26
CA THR A 21 30.02 -5.79 -14.37
C THR A 21 31.17 -4.80 -14.56
N LEU A 22 32.35 -5.11 -14.03
CA LEU A 22 33.54 -4.23 -14.11
C LEU A 22 34.41 -4.47 -15.37
N ARG A 23 34.27 -5.63 -16.00
CA ARG A 23 35.06 -5.97 -17.21
C ARG A 23 34.48 -5.51 -18.53
N GLY A 24 33.18 -5.36 -18.57
CA GLY A 24 32.53 -4.87 -19.77
C GLY A 24 32.41 -3.37 -19.76
N GLY A 25 33.39 -2.58 -20.11
CA GLY A 25 33.41 -1.10 -20.17
C GLY A 25 32.12 -0.37 -20.60
N ALA A 26 30.97 -0.92 -20.19
CA ALA A 26 29.72 -0.23 -20.17
C ALA A 26 29.83 0.83 -19.08
N GLU A 27 30.03 2.10 -19.45
CA GLU A 27 29.61 3.21 -18.63
C GLU A 27 28.24 2.84 -18.07
N ILE A 28 28.21 2.39 -16.83
CA ILE A 28 26.97 2.37 -16.08
C ILE A 28 26.58 3.85 -16.06
N ALA A 29 25.68 4.21 -16.98
CA ALA A 29 25.05 5.49 -16.96
C ALA A 29 24.39 5.58 -15.60
N PHE A 30 25.05 6.22 -14.62
CA PHE A 30 24.46 6.68 -13.38
C PHE A 30 23.48 7.81 -13.71
N GLY A 31 22.66 7.57 -14.76
CA GLY A 31 21.53 8.39 -15.10
C GLY A 31 20.40 8.03 -14.17
N ARG A 32 20.15 8.89 -13.19
CA ARG A 32 19.02 8.86 -12.25
C ARG A 32 18.65 7.46 -11.80
N THR A 33 19.13 7.02 -10.64
CA THR A 33 18.57 5.86 -9.96
C THR A 33 17.05 5.98 -9.98
N PRO A 34 16.32 4.99 -10.56
CA PRO A 34 14.88 5.06 -10.59
C PRO A 34 14.39 5.25 -9.16
N LYS A 35 13.55 6.28 -8.94
CA LYS A 35 12.98 6.52 -7.63
C LYS A 35 12.17 5.30 -7.21
N MET A 36 12.34 4.84 -5.99
CA MET A 36 11.54 3.78 -5.40
C MET A 36 10.05 4.13 -5.46
N LYS A 37 9.23 3.25 -5.99
CA LYS A 37 7.79 3.40 -6.07
C LYS A 37 7.13 2.63 -4.93
N ILE A 38 6.41 3.33 -4.07
CA ILE A 38 5.66 2.73 -2.97
C ILE A 38 4.18 2.94 -3.22
N MET A 39 3.42 1.87 -3.32
CA MET A 39 1.96 1.94 -3.35
C MET A 39 1.43 1.76 -1.93
N ILE A 40 0.50 2.61 -1.51
CA ILE A 40 -0.16 2.51 -0.21
C ILE A 40 -1.65 2.31 -0.44
N ALA A 41 -2.22 1.21 0.10
CA ALA A 41 -3.67 1.06 0.19
C ALA A 41 -4.20 2.01 1.27
N TYR A 42 -5.06 2.93 0.86
CA TYR A 42 -5.48 4.05 1.70
C TYR A 42 -7.00 4.21 1.70
N ASP A 43 -7.63 4.00 2.85
CA ASP A 43 -9.06 4.11 3.06
C ASP A 43 -9.47 5.32 3.92
N GLY A 44 -8.53 6.20 4.25
CA GLY A 44 -8.78 7.37 5.11
C GLY A 44 -8.90 7.03 6.60
N SER A 45 -8.86 5.76 6.98
CA SER A 45 -8.91 5.35 8.38
C SER A 45 -7.72 5.87 9.19
N ARG A 46 -7.86 5.89 10.51
CA ARG A 46 -6.74 6.21 11.42
C ARG A 46 -5.52 5.35 11.13
N ASN A 47 -5.72 4.06 10.89
CA ASN A 47 -4.64 3.12 10.63
C ASN A 47 -3.95 3.39 9.29
N ALA A 48 -4.69 3.73 8.25
CA ALA A 48 -4.12 4.12 6.95
C ALA A 48 -3.30 5.42 7.06
N ARG A 49 -3.76 6.41 7.83
CA ARG A 49 -3.01 7.65 8.11
C ARG A 49 -1.71 7.36 8.85
N LEU A 50 -1.73 6.47 9.87
CA LEU A 50 -0.55 6.04 10.59
C LEU A 50 0.41 5.28 9.66
N ALA A 51 -0.10 4.41 8.80
CA ALA A 51 0.71 3.68 7.84
C ALA A 51 1.40 4.62 6.84
N LEU A 52 0.72 5.66 6.36
CA LEU A 52 1.32 6.70 5.53
C LEU A 52 2.45 7.41 6.27
N ALA A 53 2.20 7.90 7.49
CA ALA A 53 3.20 8.62 8.28
C ALA A 53 4.42 7.74 8.59
N GLN A 54 4.22 6.46 8.94
CA GLN A 54 5.30 5.51 9.18
C GLN A 54 6.08 5.23 7.88
N THR A 55 5.40 5.08 6.75
CA THR A 55 6.04 4.87 5.45
C THR A 55 6.93 6.06 5.09
N ILE A 56 6.43 7.28 5.23
CA ILE A 56 7.22 8.50 5.01
C ILE A 56 8.45 8.49 5.93
N THR A 57 8.25 8.25 7.22
CA THR A 57 9.36 8.24 8.20
C THR A 57 10.44 7.21 7.85
N MET A 58 10.05 6.00 7.41
CA MET A 58 11.00 4.93 7.10
C MET A 58 11.75 5.14 5.78
N PHE A 59 11.10 5.75 4.79
CA PHE A 59 11.62 5.77 3.42
C PHE A 59 11.94 7.17 2.88
N ARG A 60 11.75 8.25 3.65
CA ARG A 60 11.96 9.64 3.23
C ARG A 60 13.34 9.89 2.59
N ASP A 61 14.38 9.28 3.14
CA ASP A 61 15.76 9.49 2.65
C ASP A 61 16.00 8.90 1.25
N LEU A 62 15.19 7.93 0.85
CA LEU A 62 15.20 7.37 -0.51
C LEU A 62 14.41 8.23 -1.50
N LYS A 63 13.72 9.27 -1.04
CA LYS A 63 12.88 10.16 -1.85
C LYS A 63 11.93 9.37 -2.77
N PRO A 64 11.11 8.47 -2.23
CA PRO A 64 10.25 7.63 -3.03
C PRO A 64 9.19 8.44 -3.78
N VAL A 65 8.55 7.79 -4.75
CA VAL A 65 7.25 8.21 -5.27
C VAL A 65 6.19 7.36 -4.57
N ILE A 66 5.29 8.00 -3.83
CA ILE A 66 4.19 7.31 -3.15
C ILE A 66 2.92 7.41 -4.00
N THR A 67 2.28 6.28 -4.28
CA THR A 67 0.95 6.25 -4.91
C THR A 67 -0.08 5.81 -3.88
N LEU A 68 -0.97 6.71 -3.51
CA LEU A 68 -2.11 6.41 -2.63
C LEU A 68 -3.23 5.79 -3.47
N VAL A 69 -3.64 4.58 -3.16
CA VAL A 69 -4.73 3.90 -3.87
C VAL A 69 -5.87 3.65 -2.91
N ALA A 70 -7.00 4.30 -3.15
CA ALA A 70 -8.24 4.09 -2.44
C ALA A 70 -9.23 3.31 -3.32
N VAL A 71 -10.08 2.52 -2.67
CA VAL A 71 -11.12 1.77 -3.34
C VAL A 71 -12.45 2.03 -2.65
N ALA A 72 -13.42 2.57 -3.40
CA ALA A 72 -14.80 2.64 -2.97
C ALA A 72 -15.48 1.29 -3.27
N GLU A 73 -15.98 0.64 -2.23
CA GLU A 73 -16.66 -0.65 -2.39
C GLU A 73 -18.12 -0.41 -2.80
N ASN A 74 -18.41 -0.60 -4.08
CA ASN A 74 -19.76 -0.50 -4.59
C ASN A 74 -20.55 -1.79 -4.26
N PRO A 75 -21.57 -1.73 -3.40
CA PRO A 75 -22.42 -2.87 -3.14
C PRO A 75 -23.20 -3.24 -4.40
N ARG A 76 -22.97 -4.41 -4.96
CA ARG A 76 -23.53 -4.86 -6.24
C ARG A 76 -25.06 -5.03 -6.26
N ASP A 77 -25.72 -4.95 -5.11
CA ASP A 77 -27.17 -5.11 -4.95
C ASP A 77 -27.82 -3.77 -4.50
N ILE A 78 -27.52 -2.69 -5.20
CA ILE A 78 -28.03 -1.38 -4.83
C ILE A 78 -29.48 -1.23 -5.27
N THR A 79 -30.39 -1.30 -4.32
CA THR A 79 -31.68 -0.61 -4.42
C THR A 79 -31.44 0.89 -4.30
N SER A 80 -32.25 1.70 -4.95
CA SER A 80 -32.10 3.17 -5.12
C SER A 80 -31.76 4.01 -3.87
N GLY A 81 -31.81 3.44 -2.67
CA GLY A 81 -31.42 4.12 -1.42
C GLY A 81 -29.92 4.02 -1.07
N ASN A 82 -29.16 3.23 -1.80
CA ASN A 82 -27.72 3.03 -1.50
C ASN A 82 -26.83 3.90 -2.39
N GLU A 83 -27.35 4.47 -3.47
CA GLU A 83 -26.57 5.31 -4.38
C GLU A 83 -26.06 6.57 -3.66
N ASP A 84 -26.91 7.21 -2.86
CA ASP A 84 -26.52 8.41 -2.11
C ASP A 84 -25.42 8.09 -1.09
N MET A 85 -25.51 6.95 -0.40
CA MET A 85 -24.48 6.47 0.54
C MET A 85 -23.16 6.19 -0.16
N PHE A 86 -23.20 5.58 -1.36
CA PHE A 86 -22.00 5.34 -2.13
C PHE A 86 -21.34 6.64 -2.61
N GLN A 87 -22.13 7.62 -3.04
CA GLN A 87 -21.60 8.93 -3.43
C GLN A 87 -21.01 9.70 -2.23
N GLU A 88 -21.59 9.53 -1.05
CA GLU A 88 -21.02 10.06 0.20
C GLU A 88 -19.68 9.42 0.52
N GLU A 89 -19.57 8.09 0.46
CA GLU A 89 -18.32 7.36 0.65
C GLU A 89 -17.23 7.80 -0.33
N VAL A 90 -17.56 7.92 -1.63
CA VAL A 90 -16.65 8.42 -2.65
C VAL A 90 -16.16 9.83 -2.35
N THR A 91 -17.06 10.68 -1.85
CA THR A 91 -16.75 12.07 -1.50
C THR A 91 -15.80 12.12 -0.30
N ASP A 92 -16.08 11.33 0.73
CA ASP A 92 -15.23 11.23 1.92
C ASP A 92 -13.84 10.67 1.58
N LEU A 93 -13.77 9.63 0.75
CA LEU A 93 -12.48 9.09 0.29
C LEU A 93 -11.67 10.14 -0.48
N LYS A 94 -12.30 10.91 -1.36
CA LYS A 94 -11.63 12.01 -2.07
C LYS A 94 -11.05 13.06 -1.12
N LYS A 95 -11.80 13.42 -0.09
CA LYS A 95 -11.35 14.35 0.95
C LYS A 95 -10.16 13.78 1.71
N HIS A 96 -10.24 12.54 2.17
CA HIS A 96 -9.14 11.88 2.89
C HIS A 96 -7.88 11.73 2.04
N ILE A 97 -8.03 11.44 0.75
CA ILE A 97 -6.90 11.40 -0.19
C ILE A 97 -6.26 12.80 -0.31
N ALA A 98 -7.07 13.86 -0.44
CA ALA A 98 -6.56 15.22 -0.54
C ALA A 98 -5.75 15.61 0.72
N GLU A 99 -6.28 15.32 1.91
CA GLU A 99 -5.56 15.51 3.18
C GLU A 99 -4.22 14.74 3.22
N ALA A 100 -4.21 13.50 2.74
CA ALA A 100 -3.00 12.69 2.68
C ALA A 100 -1.97 13.21 1.66
N MET A 101 -2.43 13.75 0.53
CA MET A 101 -1.57 14.40 -0.46
C MET A 101 -0.92 15.67 0.11
N GLU A 102 -1.65 16.46 0.90
CA GLU A 102 -1.09 17.63 1.60
C GLU A 102 0.02 17.22 2.59
N VAL A 103 -0.16 16.13 3.32
CA VAL A 103 0.89 15.58 4.20
C VAL A 103 2.13 15.20 3.40
N CYS A 104 1.98 14.54 2.26
CA CYS A 104 3.11 14.20 1.40
C CYS A 104 3.85 15.44 0.89
N GLU A 105 3.11 16.49 0.50
CA GLU A 105 3.68 17.77 0.05
C GLU A 105 4.46 18.47 1.17
N GLN A 106 3.91 18.54 2.38
CA GLN A 106 4.58 19.10 3.56
C GLN A 106 5.89 18.39 3.89
N GLU A 107 5.92 17.05 3.71
CA GLU A 107 7.10 16.22 3.91
C GLU A 107 8.03 16.18 2.67
N GLN A 108 7.72 16.92 1.62
CA GLN A 108 8.49 16.99 0.37
C GLN A 108 8.63 15.62 -0.33
N ILE A 109 7.62 14.78 -0.19
CA ILE A 109 7.54 13.47 -0.85
C ILE A 109 6.70 13.60 -2.12
N SER A 110 7.23 13.10 -3.23
CA SER A 110 6.47 13.01 -4.48
C SER A 110 5.32 12.02 -4.32
N ALA A 111 4.08 12.47 -4.49
CA ALA A 111 2.91 11.61 -4.33
C ALA A 111 1.96 11.70 -5.51
N GLU A 112 1.30 10.59 -5.79
CA GLU A 112 0.20 10.44 -6.75
C GLU A 112 -0.98 9.77 -6.05
N ASN A 113 -2.17 9.89 -6.60
CA ASN A 113 -3.33 9.22 -6.04
C ASN A 113 -4.17 8.53 -7.12
N MET A 114 -4.90 7.51 -6.71
CA MET A 114 -5.83 6.77 -7.56
C MET A 114 -7.04 6.34 -6.72
N LEU A 115 -8.23 6.68 -7.19
CA LEU A 115 -9.48 6.18 -6.64
C LEU A 115 -10.09 5.18 -7.62
N LEU A 116 -10.38 3.98 -7.13
CA LEU A 116 -10.98 2.88 -7.89
C LEU A 116 -12.31 2.49 -7.26
N GLU A 117 -13.16 1.82 -8.04
CA GLU A 117 -14.44 1.31 -7.57
C GLU A 117 -14.50 -0.21 -7.70
N GLY A 118 -15.03 -0.90 -6.70
CA GLY A 118 -15.25 -2.34 -6.71
C GLY A 118 -14.71 -3.07 -5.48
N ASP A 119 -14.44 -4.37 -5.59
CA ASP A 119 -13.87 -5.19 -4.51
C ASP A 119 -12.43 -4.75 -4.21
N ALA A 120 -12.15 -4.26 -3.00
CA ALA A 120 -10.87 -3.71 -2.61
C ALA A 120 -9.71 -4.69 -2.88
N ARG A 121 -9.88 -5.97 -2.63
CA ARG A 121 -8.85 -7.00 -2.86
C ARG A 121 -8.43 -7.06 -4.33
N LYS A 122 -9.42 -7.07 -5.22
CA LYS A 122 -9.20 -7.17 -6.67
C LYS A 122 -8.66 -5.87 -7.24
N MET A 123 -9.20 -4.74 -6.79
CA MET A 123 -8.82 -3.43 -7.29
C MET A 123 -7.41 -3.03 -6.85
N LEU A 124 -7.01 -3.35 -5.63
CA LEU A 124 -5.64 -3.12 -5.16
C LEU A 124 -4.63 -4.01 -5.92
N LEU A 125 -4.96 -5.28 -6.15
CA LEU A 125 -4.12 -6.16 -6.97
C LEU A 125 -4.00 -5.65 -8.40
N PHE A 126 -5.11 -5.25 -9.01
CA PHE A 126 -5.14 -4.66 -10.35
C PHE A 126 -4.32 -3.37 -10.43
N ALA A 127 -4.45 -2.47 -9.43
CA ALA A 127 -3.67 -1.25 -9.37
C ALA A 127 -2.16 -1.56 -9.33
N ALA A 128 -1.75 -2.48 -8.47
CA ALA A 128 -0.35 -2.86 -8.34
C ALA A 128 0.22 -3.48 -9.62
N GLU A 129 -0.50 -4.44 -10.22
CA GLU A 129 0.02 -5.20 -11.35
C GLU A 129 -0.12 -4.50 -12.71
N LYS A 130 -1.13 -3.63 -12.87
CA LYS A 130 -1.49 -3.08 -14.18
C LYS A 130 -1.31 -1.57 -14.30
N LYS A 131 -1.18 -0.86 -13.18
CA LYS A 131 -1.15 0.60 -13.19
C LYS A 131 0.13 1.17 -12.58
N VAL A 132 0.43 0.80 -11.35
CA VAL A 132 1.50 1.42 -10.55
C VAL A 132 2.83 0.70 -10.75
N HIS A 133 2.82 -0.63 -10.80
CA HIS A 133 4.02 -1.47 -10.79
C HIS A 133 4.98 -1.05 -9.66
N PRO A 134 4.55 -1.12 -8.39
CA PRO A 134 5.33 -0.63 -7.27
C PRO A 134 6.48 -1.57 -6.93
N ASP A 135 7.55 -1.01 -6.38
CA ASP A 135 8.64 -1.78 -5.78
C ASP A 135 8.21 -2.37 -4.42
N MET A 136 7.19 -1.77 -3.78
CA MET A 136 6.61 -2.25 -2.53
C MET A 136 5.15 -1.79 -2.39
N LEU A 137 4.29 -2.69 -1.91
CA LEU A 137 2.94 -2.38 -1.46
C LEU A 137 2.91 -2.28 0.07
N VAL A 138 2.30 -1.20 0.58
CA VAL A 138 2.09 -0.98 2.01
C VAL A 138 0.59 -1.02 2.31
N ILE A 139 0.22 -1.73 3.36
CA ILE A 139 -1.15 -1.76 3.88
C ILE A 139 -1.13 -1.59 5.40
N ALA A 140 -2.14 -0.93 5.94
CA ALA A 140 -2.37 -0.90 7.37
C ALA A 140 -3.01 -2.21 7.82
N ARG A 141 -2.63 -2.70 9.00
CA ARG A 141 -3.39 -3.75 9.67
C ARG A 141 -4.74 -3.17 10.10
N HIS A 142 -5.82 -3.86 9.76
CA HIS A 142 -7.13 -3.49 10.26
C HIS A 142 -7.22 -3.90 11.73
N SER A 143 -7.45 -2.94 12.64
CA SER A 143 -7.82 -3.25 14.02
C SER A 143 -9.34 -3.19 14.09
N HIS A 144 -9.96 -4.28 14.47
CA HIS A 144 -11.35 -4.27 14.93
C HIS A 144 -11.42 -3.65 16.33
N GLU A 145 -11.09 -2.38 16.48
CA GLU A 145 -11.60 -1.63 17.61
C GLU A 145 -12.97 -1.11 17.19
N PRO A 146 -14.08 -1.62 17.73
CA PRO A 146 -15.37 -1.03 17.50
C PRO A 146 -15.36 0.35 18.16
N ASP A 147 -15.50 1.39 17.35
CA ASP A 147 -15.76 2.74 17.84
C ASP A 147 -17.06 2.72 18.68
N GLY A 148 -16.87 2.63 19.99
CA GLY A 148 -17.88 2.98 20.97
C GLY A 148 -18.98 1.95 21.25
N GLY A 149 -18.99 1.40 22.46
CA GLY A 149 -20.16 0.79 23.07
C GLY A 149 -19.82 -0.22 24.18
N PHE A 150 -20.33 0.02 25.37
CA PHE A 150 -20.08 -0.74 26.58
C PHE A 150 -20.44 -2.26 26.51
N ILE A 151 -21.16 -2.69 25.48
CA ILE A 151 -21.62 -4.05 25.27
C ILE A 151 -20.61 -4.90 24.49
N ALA A 152 -19.71 -4.27 23.71
CA ALA A 152 -18.72 -4.96 22.91
C ALA A 152 -17.59 -5.59 23.74
N ARG A 153 -17.33 -5.08 24.93
CA ARG A 153 -16.17 -5.47 25.76
C ARG A 153 -16.20 -6.92 26.27
N SER A 154 -17.37 -7.55 26.36
CA SER A 154 -17.47 -8.92 26.89
C SER A 154 -17.33 -10.01 25.83
N LEU A 155 -17.64 -9.68 24.56
CA LEU A 155 -17.46 -10.60 23.43
C LEU A 155 -16.07 -10.44 22.77
N THR A 156 -15.44 -9.31 22.93
CA THR A 156 -14.14 -8.95 22.33
C THR A 156 -13.01 -9.84 22.83
N TYR A 157 -13.09 -10.32 24.07
CA TYR A 157 -12.02 -11.12 24.68
C TYR A 157 -11.83 -12.49 24.01
N PHE A 158 -12.88 -13.07 23.41
CA PHE A 158 -12.78 -14.33 22.66
C PHE A 158 -12.46 -14.10 21.16
N VAL A 159 -12.72 -12.92 20.64
CA VAL A 159 -12.46 -12.57 19.24
C VAL A 159 -11.00 -12.13 19.09
N ASP A 160 -10.44 -11.42 20.07
CA ASP A 160 -9.06 -10.92 20.06
C ASP A 160 -8.01 -12.05 19.94
N GLU A 161 -8.25 -13.20 20.55
CA GLU A 161 -7.31 -14.32 20.52
C GLU A 161 -7.30 -15.04 19.16
N LEU A 162 -8.40 -14.97 18.41
CA LEU A 162 -8.50 -15.44 17.02
C LEU A 162 -8.02 -14.38 16.02
N ASP A 163 -8.16 -13.11 16.33
CA ASP A 163 -7.72 -11.98 15.48
C ASP A 163 -6.20 -11.80 15.47
N TYR A 164 -5.49 -12.19 16.54
CA TYR A 164 -4.02 -12.21 16.54
C TYR A 164 -3.44 -13.16 15.49
N MET A 165 -4.21 -14.14 15.04
CA MET A 165 -3.78 -15.16 14.08
C MET A 165 -4.26 -14.90 12.65
N THR A 166 -5.18 -13.96 12.42
CA THR A 166 -5.75 -13.72 11.10
C THR A 166 -5.41 -12.33 10.58
N PHE A 167 -4.61 -12.29 9.52
CA PHE A 167 -4.53 -11.12 8.66
C PHE A 167 -5.93 -10.81 8.12
N GLY A 168 -6.31 -9.53 8.07
CA GLY A 168 -7.59 -9.12 7.46
C GLY A 168 -7.77 -9.69 6.04
N SER A 169 -8.99 -9.74 5.56
CA SER A 169 -9.33 -10.36 4.26
C SER A 169 -8.51 -9.79 3.09
N VAL A 170 -8.27 -8.47 3.08
CA VAL A 170 -7.48 -7.77 2.06
C VAL A 170 -6.01 -8.18 2.15
N SER A 171 -5.40 -8.10 3.34
CA SER A 171 -3.99 -8.43 3.54
C SER A 171 -3.68 -9.88 3.22
N SER A 172 -4.54 -10.82 3.66
CA SER A 172 -4.41 -12.25 3.34
C SER A 172 -4.54 -12.54 1.85
N PHE A 173 -5.43 -11.84 1.16
CA PHE A 173 -5.61 -12.00 -0.27
C PHE A 173 -4.40 -11.48 -1.04
N LEU A 174 -3.91 -10.28 -0.70
CA LEU A 174 -2.75 -9.66 -1.35
C LEU A 174 -1.48 -10.46 -1.08
N ALA A 175 -1.22 -10.87 0.16
CA ALA A 175 -0.03 -11.63 0.53
C ALA A 175 0.16 -12.93 -0.30
N ARG A 176 -0.94 -13.50 -0.81
CA ARG A 176 -0.88 -14.72 -1.64
C ARG A 176 -0.73 -14.47 -3.13
N ARG A 177 -0.91 -13.24 -3.61
CA ARG A 177 -1.04 -12.94 -5.05
C ARG A 177 -0.14 -11.84 -5.56
N ILE A 178 0.21 -10.88 -4.70
CA ILE A 178 1.05 -9.75 -5.10
C ILE A 178 2.46 -10.23 -5.48
N GLN A 179 3.02 -9.65 -6.53
CA GLN A 179 4.35 -10.01 -7.02
C GLN A 179 5.47 -9.10 -6.48
N CYS A 180 5.11 -8.01 -5.81
CA CYS A 180 6.08 -7.14 -5.14
C CYS A 180 6.10 -7.40 -3.62
N PRO A 181 7.14 -6.97 -2.89
CA PRO A 181 7.17 -6.97 -1.44
C PRO A 181 5.92 -6.32 -0.84
N LEU A 182 5.34 -6.96 0.17
CA LEU A 182 4.18 -6.47 0.92
C LEU A 182 4.60 -6.13 2.35
N LEU A 183 4.44 -4.88 2.73
CA LEU A 183 4.65 -4.40 4.10
C LEU A 183 3.30 -4.19 4.78
N ILE A 184 3.07 -4.91 5.87
CA ILE A 184 1.87 -4.77 6.70
C ILE A 184 2.25 -4.02 7.96
N LEU A 185 1.74 -2.80 8.12
CA LEU A 185 2.05 -1.96 9.26
C LEU A 185 1.05 -2.18 10.39
N PRO A 186 1.52 -2.32 11.65
CA PRO A 186 0.64 -2.54 12.77
C PRO A 186 -0.19 -1.30 13.07
N SER A 187 -1.45 -1.52 13.47
CA SER A 187 -2.26 -0.50 14.15
C SER A 187 -1.81 -0.42 15.62
N ARG A 188 -1.53 0.75 16.11
CA ARG A 188 -1.28 1.04 17.53
C ARG A 188 -2.39 1.90 18.08
#